data_3efaa8ebe54484a9eb048712f9dedea5
#
_entry.id   3efaa8ebe54484a9eb048712f9dedea5
#
_cell.length_a   1.000
_cell.length_b   1.000
_cell.length_c   1.000
_cell.angle_alpha   90.00
_cell.angle_beta   90.00
_cell.angle_gamma   90.00
#
_symmetry.space_group_name_H-M   'P 1'
#
loop_
_entity.id
_entity.type
_entity.pdbx_description
1 polymer ?
#
loop_
_entity_poly.entity_id
_entity_poly.type
_entity_poly.pdbx_seq_one_letter_code
_entity_poly.pdbx_strand_id
1 'polypeptide(L)'
;MAPYNFDDRYIKWNTLTLPPVGEVKHLLFSVLNVDEESHIVHVLFKFAANEKIILHRHMIHNNTFVVQGEHRLYEPDGTLKEARPTGMYKSTPPGDVHREGGGADQDVVVFFDMRGNDGVFYEILDDDQNVIASLSYTDVLGAYKAQ
;
A
#
# COMPACT_ATOMS: atom_id res chain seq x y z
N MET A 1 18.91 17.26 11.67
CA MET A 1 18.39 17.61 10.35
C MET A 1 16.92 17.21 10.27
N ALA A 2 16.06 18.08 9.77
CA ALA A 2 14.65 17.75 9.60
C ALA A 2 14.49 16.63 8.55
N PRO A 3 13.51 15.72 8.71
CA PRO A 3 13.22 14.71 7.70
C PRO A 3 12.77 15.37 6.38
N TYR A 4 13.06 14.70 5.28
CA TYR A 4 12.57 15.11 3.98
C TYR A 4 11.05 14.90 3.90
N ASN A 5 10.35 15.94 3.44
CA ASN A 5 8.93 15.86 3.11
C ASN A 5 8.75 16.22 1.64
N PHE A 6 8.10 15.34 0.86
CA PHE A 6 7.75 15.72 -0.48
C PHE A 6 6.50 16.62 -0.48
N ASP A 7 6.36 17.43 -1.51
CA ASP A 7 5.24 18.35 -1.64
C ASP A 7 4.02 17.59 -2.18
N ASP A 8 3.05 17.33 -1.31
CA ASP A 8 1.86 16.55 -1.65
C ASP A 8 0.61 17.39 -1.93
N ARG A 9 0.80 18.71 -2.18
CA ARG A 9 -0.35 19.63 -2.38
C ARG A 9 -1.30 19.22 -3.49
N TYR A 10 -0.84 18.45 -4.46
CA TYR A 10 -1.65 17.97 -5.59
C TYR A 10 -2.18 16.56 -5.40
N ILE A 11 -1.89 15.94 -4.26
CA ILE A 11 -2.32 14.56 -3.98
C ILE A 11 -3.67 14.57 -3.26
N LYS A 12 -4.60 13.80 -3.76
CA LYS A 12 -5.93 13.62 -3.15
C LYS A 12 -5.90 12.38 -2.27
N TRP A 13 -5.58 12.57 -0.98
CA TRP A 13 -5.51 11.47 -0.03
C TRP A 13 -6.91 10.97 0.32
N ASN A 14 -7.09 9.64 0.33
CA ASN A 14 -8.33 8.97 0.64
C ASN A 14 -8.11 7.92 1.72
N THR A 15 -9.14 7.66 2.53
CA THR A 15 -9.19 6.47 3.38
C THR A 15 -9.63 5.28 2.55
N LEU A 16 -9.23 4.07 2.97
CA LEU A 16 -9.64 2.82 2.32
C LEU A 16 -10.61 2.09 3.24
N THR A 17 -11.82 1.83 2.73
CA THR A 17 -12.85 1.08 3.45
C THR A 17 -13.18 -0.17 2.66
N LEU A 18 -13.04 -1.33 3.30
CA LEU A 18 -13.29 -2.63 2.69
C LEU A 18 -14.28 -3.44 3.54
N PRO A 19 -15.53 -3.66 3.08
CA PRO A 19 -16.46 -4.52 3.80
C PRO A 19 -15.94 -5.97 3.87
N PRO A 20 -16.14 -6.70 4.99
CA PRO A 20 -16.73 -6.27 6.25
C PRO A 20 -15.73 -5.68 7.25
N VAL A 21 -14.46 -5.52 6.87
CA VAL A 21 -13.40 -5.02 7.75
C VAL A 21 -13.64 -3.58 8.20
N GLY A 22 -14.24 -2.75 7.31
CA GLY A 22 -14.37 -1.32 7.52
C GLY A 22 -13.14 -0.55 7.07
N GLU A 23 -12.85 0.58 7.73
CA GLU A 23 -11.69 1.39 7.38
C GLU A 23 -10.39 0.66 7.72
N VAL A 24 -9.47 0.60 6.76
CA VAL A 24 -8.11 0.13 6.99
C VAL A 24 -7.35 1.23 7.71
N LYS A 25 -7.02 0.99 8.97
CA LYS A 25 -6.37 2.00 9.83
C LYS A 25 -4.92 2.21 9.47
N HIS A 26 -4.43 3.44 9.71
CA HIS A 26 -3.05 3.83 9.53
C HIS A 26 -2.61 3.89 8.07
N LEU A 27 -3.56 4.01 7.15
CA LEU A 27 -3.34 4.01 5.72
C LEU A 27 -4.14 5.12 5.05
N LEU A 28 -3.47 5.88 4.18
CA LEU A 28 -4.10 6.74 3.19
C LEU A 28 -3.59 6.33 1.81
N PHE A 29 -4.38 6.59 0.77
CA PHE A 29 -3.96 6.28 -0.59
C PHE A 29 -4.48 7.31 -1.57
N SER A 30 -3.83 7.38 -2.72
CA SER A 30 -4.28 8.18 -3.86
C SER A 30 -3.97 7.42 -5.14
N VAL A 31 -4.97 7.20 -5.97
CA VAL A 31 -4.77 6.55 -7.28
C VAL A 31 -4.35 7.63 -8.27
N LEU A 32 -3.13 7.53 -8.78
CA LEU A 32 -2.57 8.53 -9.69
C LEU A 32 -2.99 8.31 -11.13
N ASN A 33 -3.04 7.03 -11.55
CA ASN A 33 -3.40 6.67 -12.91
C ASN A 33 -3.85 5.21 -12.97
N VAL A 34 -4.76 4.91 -13.88
CA VAL A 34 -5.17 3.55 -14.23
C VAL A 34 -5.10 3.42 -15.75
N ASP A 35 -4.29 2.47 -16.23
CA ASP A 35 -4.31 2.06 -17.63
C ASP A 35 -5.25 0.87 -17.73
N GLU A 36 -6.46 1.12 -18.26
CA GLU A 36 -7.53 0.11 -18.31
C GLU A 36 -7.23 -1.01 -19.31
N GLU A 37 -6.39 -0.75 -20.32
CA GLU A 37 -6.03 -1.77 -21.30
C GLU A 37 -5.06 -2.80 -20.71
N SER A 38 -4.03 -2.33 -20.02
CA SER A 38 -2.98 -3.18 -19.46
C SER A 38 -3.22 -3.58 -18.00
N HIS A 39 -4.22 -2.98 -17.32
CA HIS A 39 -4.49 -3.13 -15.89
C HIS A 39 -3.29 -2.72 -15.03
N ILE A 40 -2.53 -1.72 -15.49
CA ILE A 40 -1.45 -1.13 -14.71
C ILE A 40 -2.00 0.04 -13.91
N VAL A 41 -1.76 0.04 -12.60
CA VAL A 41 -2.27 1.05 -11.69
C VAL A 41 -1.11 1.70 -10.95
N HIS A 42 -1.11 3.03 -10.92
CA HIS A 42 -0.15 3.82 -10.14
C HIS A 42 -0.85 4.40 -8.93
N VAL A 43 -0.34 4.08 -7.75
CA VAL A 43 -0.92 4.50 -6.46
C VAL A 43 0.18 5.03 -5.56
N LEU A 44 -0.12 6.10 -4.82
CA LEU A 44 0.65 6.47 -3.64
C LEU A 44 -0.05 5.92 -2.41
N PHE A 45 0.69 5.20 -1.58
CA PHE A 45 0.25 4.83 -0.24
C PHE A 45 1.02 5.66 0.79
N LYS A 46 0.31 6.09 1.84
CA LYS A 46 0.91 6.72 3.00
C LYS A 46 0.60 5.87 4.21
N PHE A 47 1.65 5.32 4.82
CA PHE A 47 1.53 4.51 6.05
C PHE A 47 1.98 5.34 7.24
N ALA A 48 1.18 5.31 8.31
CA ALA A 48 1.45 6.11 9.50
C ALA A 48 2.76 5.71 10.20
N ALA A 49 3.46 6.70 10.73
CA ALA A 49 4.69 6.50 11.50
C ALA A 49 4.45 5.59 12.70
N ASN A 50 5.35 4.64 12.91
CA ASN A 50 5.32 3.68 14.04
C ASN A 50 4.08 2.80 14.13
N GLU A 51 3.28 2.70 13.07
CA GLU A 51 2.08 1.87 13.04
C GLU A 51 2.23 0.76 12.02
N LYS A 52 1.36 -0.25 12.11
CA LYS A 52 1.31 -1.36 11.17
C LYS A 52 -0.11 -1.48 10.65
N ILE A 53 -0.25 -1.59 9.33
CA ILE A 53 -1.56 -1.87 8.75
C ILE A 53 -1.88 -3.35 8.88
N ILE A 54 -3.14 -3.69 8.60
CA ILE A 54 -3.65 -5.06 8.65
C ILE A 54 -2.83 -6.01 7.77
N LEU A 55 -2.73 -7.26 8.20
CA LEU A 55 -2.05 -8.33 7.44
C LEU A 55 -2.72 -8.52 6.09
N HIS A 56 -1.91 -8.64 5.04
CA HIS A 56 -2.41 -8.82 3.68
C HIS A 56 -1.43 -9.60 2.81
N ARG A 57 -1.96 -10.15 1.70
CA ARG A 57 -1.18 -10.83 0.67
C ARG A 57 -1.27 -10.05 -0.62
N HIS A 58 -0.13 -9.81 -1.25
CA HIS A 58 -0.08 -9.21 -2.59
C HIS A 58 -0.38 -10.29 -3.63
N MET A 59 -1.42 -10.07 -4.44
CA MET A 59 -1.84 -11.04 -5.46
C MET A 59 -1.30 -10.71 -6.85
N ILE A 60 -0.60 -9.58 -6.98
CA ILE A 60 -0.05 -9.09 -8.24
C ILE A 60 1.39 -8.63 -8.05
N HIS A 61 2.10 -8.43 -9.16
CA HIS A 61 3.45 -7.89 -9.13
C HIS A 61 3.42 -6.39 -8.77
N ASN A 62 4.28 -5.98 -7.83
CA ASN A 62 4.41 -4.59 -7.42
C ASN A 62 5.84 -4.10 -7.61
N ASN A 63 5.96 -2.94 -8.24
CA ASN A 63 7.21 -2.17 -8.26
C ASN A 63 7.02 -0.98 -7.34
N THR A 64 7.89 -0.81 -6.36
CA THR A 64 7.73 0.24 -5.34
C THR A 64 8.94 1.14 -5.27
N PHE A 65 8.69 2.41 -4.98
CA PHE A 65 9.74 3.41 -4.77
C PHE A 65 9.37 4.26 -3.54
N VAL A 66 10.26 4.32 -2.56
CA VAL A 66 10.02 5.09 -1.33
C VAL A 66 10.27 6.56 -1.62
N VAL A 67 9.21 7.36 -1.57
CA VAL A 67 9.25 8.80 -1.88
C VAL A 67 9.66 9.63 -0.67
N GLN A 68 9.22 9.21 0.52
CA GLN A 68 9.44 9.90 1.78
C GLN A 68 9.43 8.90 2.91
N GLY A 69 10.31 9.09 3.89
CA GLY A 69 10.32 8.29 5.11
C GLY A 69 10.95 6.91 4.95
N GLU A 70 10.65 6.01 5.88
CA GLU A 70 11.15 4.64 5.90
C GLU A 70 9.98 3.67 5.77
N HIS A 71 9.98 2.85 4.73
CA HIS A 71 8.96 1.84 4.48
C HIS A 71 9.32 0.54 5.21
N ARG A 72 8.60 0.25 6.27
CA ARG A 72 8.81 -0.97 7.07
C ARG A 72 7.85 -2.07 6.66
N LEU A 73 8.41 -3.26 6.46
CA LEU A 73 7.64 -4.48 6.25
C LEU A 73 7.83 -5.39 7.45
N TYR A 74 6.74 -6.01 7.88
CA TYR A 74 6.70 -6.86 9.07
C TYR A 74 6.21 -8.25 8.72
N GLU A 75 6.76 -9.26 9.41
CA GLU A 75 6.24 -10.62 9.36
C GLU A 75 4.79 -10.65 9.90
N PRO A 76 4.03 -11.72 9.63
CA PRO A 76 2.67 -11.86 10.16
C PRO A 76 2.57 -11.69 11.68
N ASP A 77 3.59 -12.10 12.44
CA ASP A 77 3.63 -11.96 13.90
C ASP A 77 3.98 -10.54 14.37
N GLY A 78 4.29 -9.63 13.45
CA GLY A 78 4.62 -8.24 13.75
C GLY A 78 6.11 -7.94 13.94
N THR A 79 6.99 -8.95 13.80
CA THR A 79 8.44 -8.69 13.84
C THR A 79 8.91 -8.00 12.57
N LEU A 80 9.86 -7.09 12.69
CA LEU A 80 10.40 -6.34 11.55
C LEU A 80 11.13 -7.30 10.60
N LYS A 81 10.72 -7.28 9.32
CA LYS A 81 11.30 -8.09 8.25
C LYS A 81 12.31 -7.28 7.43
N GLU A 82 11.93 -6.05 7.07
CA GLU A 82 12.73 -5.18 6.20
C GLU A 82 12.40 -3.72 6.45
N ALA A 83 13.42 -2.87 6.38
CA ALA A 83 13.27 -1.41 6.42
C ALA A 83 13.88 -0.82 5.14
N ARG A 84 13.07 -0.11 4.39
CA ARG A 84 13.46 0.47 3.09
C ARG A 84 13.56 1.99 3.23
N PRO A 85 14.75 2.57 3.08
CA PRO A 85 14.90 4.02 3.19
C PRO A 85 14.33 4.77 1.99
N THR A 86 14.17 6.07 2.14
CA THR A 86 13.81 6.98 1.04
C THR A 86 14.75 6.76 -0.15
N GLY A 87 14.18 6.66 -1.35
CA GLY A 87 14.91 6.43 -2.59
C GLY A 87 15.12 4.97 -2.96
N MET A 88 14.73 4.03 -2.10
CA MET A 88 14.84 2.61 -2.43
C MET A 88 13.76 2.16 -3.40
N TYR A 89 14.17 1.45 -4.46
CA TYR A 89 13.29 0.78 -5.40
C TYR A 89 13.30 -0.72 -5.14
N LYS A 90 12.13 -1.34 -5.20
CA LYS A 90 11.98 -2.80 -5.11
C LYS A 90 10.96 -3.30 -6.12
N SER A 91 11.27 -4.43 -6.74
CA SER A 91 10.36 -5.17 -7.62
C SER A 91 10.04 -6.50 -6.95
N THR A 92 8.76 -6.73 -6.62
CA THR A 92 8.35 -7.91 -5.86
C THR A 92 7.27 -8.70 -6.59
N PRO A 93 7.45 -10.03 -6.73
CA PRO A 93 6.43 -10.90 -7.32
C PRO A 93 5.25 -11.06 -6.36
N PRO A 94 4.09 -11.55 -6.87
CA PRO A 94 2.94 -11.84 -6.00
C PRO A 94 3.26 -12.95 -4.99
N GLY A 95 2.48 -12.97 -3.89
CA GLY A 95 2.47 -14.05 -2.91
C GLY A 95 3.01 -13.68 -1.53
N ASP A 96 3.67 -12.55 -1.38
CA ASP A 96 4.20 -12.15 -0.07
C ASP A 96 3.06 -11.78 0.90
N VAL A 97 3.17 -12.27 2.14
CA VAL A 97 2.22 -12.01 3.23
C VAL A 97 2.95 -11.20 4.28
N HIS A 98 2.48 -9.97 4.52
CA HIS A 98 3.14 -9.07 5.46
C HIS A 98 2.21 -7.98 5.99
N ARG A 99 2.72 -7.22 6.97
CA ARG A 99 2.17 -5.94 7.39
C ARG A 99 3.12 -4.85 6.90
N GLU A 100 2.61 -3.64 6.73
CA GLU A 100 3.41 -2.49 6.30
C GLU A 100 3.18 -1.32 7.23
N GLY A 101 4.19 -0.45 7.36
CA GLY A 101 4.08 0.77 8.16
C GLY A 101 5.21 1.73 7.90
N GLY A 102 5.15 2.87 8.56
CA GLY A 102 6.18 3.89 8.53
C GLY A 102 7.19 3.72 9.67
N GLY A 103 8.39 4.27 9.46
CA GLY A 103 9.39 4.39 10.51
C GLY A 103 8.99 5.37 11.60
N ALA A 104 9.88 5.57 12.59
CA ALA A 104 9.57 6.34 13.78
C ALA A 104 9.41 7.85 13.54
N ASP A 105 10.12 8.38 12.53
CA ASP A 105 10.31 9.83 12.41
C ASP A 105 9.19 10.56 11.65
N GLN A 106 8.50 9.84 10.77
CA GLN A 106 7.45 10.43 9.93
C GLN A 106 6.62 9.36 9.25
N ASP A 107 5.47 9.74 8.70
CA ASP A 107 4.70 8.88 7.83
C ASP A 107 5.52 8.57 6.58
N VAL A 108 5.43 7.34 6.09
CA VAL A 108 6.11 6.96 4.86
C VAL A 108 5.16 7.11 3.67
N VAL A 109 5.69 7.62 2.57
CA VAL A 109 4.99 7.70 1.28
C VAL A 109 5.72 6.81 0.29
N VAL A 110 4.98 5.87 -0.29
CA VAL A 110 5.52 4.89 -1.23
C VAL A 110 4.73 4.94 -2.53
N PHE A 111 5.44 5.07 -3.64
CA PHE A 111 4.85 4.94 -4.98
C PHE A 111 4.79 3.45 -5.35
N PHE A 112 3.61 3.00 -5.77
CA PHE A 112 3.36 1.63 -6.22
C PHE A 112 2.99 1.65 -7.70
N ASP A 113 3.76 0.93 -8.51
CA ASP A 113 3.41 0.55 -9.88
C ASP A 113 2.91 -0.89 -9.81
N MET A 114 1.59 -1.06 -9.85
CA MET A 114 0.93 -2.35 -9.69
C MET A 114 0.60 -2.93 -11.06
N ARG A 115 1.24 -4.06 -11.38
CA ARG A 115 1.08 -4.78 -12.63
C ARG A 115 0.05 -5.87 -12.45
N GLY A 116 -1.22 -5.50 -12.64
CA GLY A 116 -2.34 -6.34 -12.28
C GLY A 116 -3.03 -7.04 -13.43
N ASN A 117 -4.22 -7.51 -13.11
CA ASN A 117 -5.19 -8.11 -14.01
C ASN A 117 -6.56 -7.53 -13.65
N ASP A 118 -7.64 -8.10 -14.14
CA ASP A 118 -9.01 -7.66 -13.82
C ASP A 118 -9.55 -8.24 -12.50
N GLY A 119 -8.72 -8.95 -11.73
CA GLY A 119 -9.10 -9.64 -10.50
C GLY A 119 -8.62 -8.95 -9.22
N VAL A 120 -8.30 -9.78 -8.23
CA VAL A 120 -7.90 -9.33 -6.89
C VAL A 120 -6.46 -8.84 -6.88
N PHE A 121 -6.23 -7.65 -6.29
CA PHE A 121 -4.91 -7.07 -6.10
C PHE A 121 -4.34 -7.42 -4.74
N TYR A 122 -5.15 -7.35 -3.68
CA TYR A 122 -4.75 -7.68 -2.31
C TYR A 122 -5.82 -8.52 -1.64
N GLU A 123 -5.39 -9.55 -0.93
CA GLU A 123 -6.22 -10.25 0.04
C GLU A 123 -5.93 -9.73 1.43
N ILE A 124 -6.97 -9.30 2.15
CA ILE A 124 -6.86 -8.87 3.54
C ILE A 124 -7.09 -10.08 4.42
N LEU A 125 -6.19 -10.26 5.40
CA LEU A 125 -6.13 -11.49 6.20
C LEU A 125 -6.38 -11.18 7.67
N ASP A 126 -6.97 -12.14 8.39
CA ASP A 126 -6.95 -12.14 9.85
C ASP A 126 -5.60 -12.69 10.37
N ASP A 127 -5.42 -12.75 11.70
CA ASP A 127 -4.16 -13.20 12.29
C ASP A 127 -3.87 -14.69 12.04
N ASP A 128 -4.89 -15.47 11.69
CA ASP A 128 -4.77 -16.88 11.29
C ASP A 128 -4.59 -17.04 9.78
N GLN A 129 -4.41 -15.92 9.06
CA GLN A 129 -4.24 -15.86 7.61
C GLN A 129 -5.46 -16.31 6.80
N ASN A 130 -6.65 -16.23 7.37
CA ASN A 130 -7.89 -16.39 6.63
C ASN A 130 -8.23 -15.12 5.87
N VAL A 131 -8.71 -15.25 4.63
CA VAL A 131 -9.12 -14.11 3.83
C VAL A 131 -10.44 -13.54 4.38
N ILE A 132 -10.43 -12.27 4.81
CA ILE A 132 -11.61 -11.60 5.38
C ILE A 132 -12.14 -10.48 4.50
N ALA A 133 -11.35 -10.01 3.54
CA ALA A 133 -11.74 -9.02 2.54
C ALA A 133 -10.75 -9.05 1.38
N SER A 134 -11.05 -8.33 0.31
CA SER A 134 -10.13 -8.18 -0.82
C SER A 134 -10.26 -6.80 -1.44
N LEU A 135 -9.17 -6.34 -2.05
CA LEU A 135 -9.15 -5.15 -2.90
C LEU A 135 -8.94 -5.62 -4.33
N SER A 136 -9.91 -5.34 -5.20
CA SER A 136 -9.87 -5.76 -6.61
C SER A 136 -9.47 -4.60 -7.52
N TYR A 137 -9.15 -4.95 -8.78
CA TYR A 137 -8.97 -3.95 -9.84
C TYR A 137 -10.19 -3.02 -9.95
N THR A 138 -11.40 -3.58 -9.91
CA THR A 138 -12.64 -2.79 -10.01
C THR A 138 -12.76 -1.78 -8.85
N ASP A 139 -12.35 -2.17 -7.64
CA ASP A 139 -12.36 -1.27 -6.48
C ASP A 139 -11.40 -0.10 -6.69
N VAL A 140 -10.19 -0.38 -7.19
CA VAL A 140 -9.18 0.67 -7.44
C VAL A 140 -9.62 1.60 -8.55
N LEU A 141 -10.18 1.06 -9.65
CA LEU A 141 -10.72 1.86 -10.75
C LEU A 141 -11.86 2.75 -10.27
N GLY A 142 -12.75 2.22 -9.43
CA GLY A 142 -13.83 2.99 -8.82
C GLY A 142 -13.32 4.16 -7.97
N ALA A 143 -12.30 3.92 -7.15
CA ALA A 143 -11.68 4.96 -6.34
C ALA A 143 -11.03 6.05 -7.22
N TYR A 144 -10.37 5.65 -8.30
CA TYR A 144 -9.77 6.58 -9.26
C TYR A 144 -10.81 7.50 -9.88
N LYS A 145 -11.92 6.93 -10.33
CA LYS A 145 -13.00 7.70 -10.97
C LYS A 145 -13.74 8.61 -9.99
N ALA A 146 -13.74 8.28 -8.71
CA ALA A 146 -14.41 9.04 -7.66
C ALA A 146 -13.57 10.20 -7.09
N GLN A 147 -12.27 10.21 -7.32
CA GLN A 147 -11.37 11.24 -6.81
C GLN A 147 -11.60 12.63 -7.42
#